data_d2863002b64fd07213aef6663bdde129
#
_entry.id   d2863002b64fd07213aef6663bdde129
#
_cell.length_a   1.000
_cell.length_b   1.000
_cell.length_c   1.000
_cell.angle_alpha   90.00
_cell.angle_beta   90.00
_cell.angle_gamma   90.00
#
_symmetry.space_group_name_H-M   'P 1'
#
loop_
_entity.id
_entity.type
_entity.pdbx_description
1 polymer ?
#
loop_
_entity_poly.entity_id
_entity_poly.type
_entity_poly.pdbx_seq_one_letter_code
_entity_poly.pdbx_strand_id
1 'polypeptide(L)'
;MLVLVGCGSPEGNGGTGGTGGSSGSGTGGATSGTGGSSGQRGSGGATGTGGAASGAGGSTGNGGSSATGGATGTGGVGGSGTGGTAGSGTGGAAGKGGATGAGGTTGTGGAGGKGGATGTGGGGSGTGGAAGKGGATGSGGAAGGAGAGGGSGGAAGGSGVVGATPPMGWNSWNTFQCNMTETLIKQIADTFVSSGMQAAGYQYVNLDDCWMNGRDSSGKLQWNTTKFPSGIPALATYVHGKGLKLGIYEVPNTTTCVGLYGGISPSVAVGSGGHETTDAQTFASWGVDYLKYDHCAAPGLGGFAVMGSALKATGRPIFYSINPGDGSGCPPNTCSINLVSIANMWRIGFDINASWSSMIGLVDQDANLYSYAGPGHWNDPDMMEVGVSGLSDTEGQTHFSMWAILAAPLIAGNDLRSMSAATKATLTNTEVIAVDQDPLGMQGRLVASPGTNLQVWSRTLSGTNTRAVALLNRGSASASITVQWSALGIPTGAAAVRDLWSHTDLGSFSGSYTAAAVPSHGVVMLKVVSTP
;
A
#
# COMPACT_ATOMS: atom_id res chain seq x y z
N MET A 1 16.70 -2.10 17.89
CA MET A 1 15.48 -1.33 18.07
C MET A 1 15.57 -0.15 17.12
N LEU A 2 15.04 -0.32 15.95
CA LEU A 2 15.11 0.68 14.90
C LEU A 2 13.80 1.48 14.97
N VAL A 3 13.92 2.77 15.16
CA VAL A 3 12.78 3.68 15.19
C VAL A 3 12.29 3.84 13.75
N LEU A 4 11.04 3.57 13.51
CA LEU A 4 10.38 3.93 12.27
C LEU A 4 10.39 5.46 12.16
N VAL A 5 11.14 5.98 11.23
CA VAL A 5 11.12 7.39 10.88
C VAL A 5 10.09 7.53 9.76
N GLY A 6 8.89 7.85 10.15
CA GLY A 6 7.89 8.32 9.19
C GLY A 6 8.26 9.73 8.72
N CYS A 7 7.94 10.07 7.51
CA CYS A 7 8.09 11.43 7.01
C CYS A 7 6.98 12.34 7.56
N GLY A 8 6.93 12.49 8.86
CA GLY A 8 6.01 13.39 9.54
C GLY A 8 6.76 14.60 10.08
N SER A 9 6.31 15.79 9.79
CA SER A 9 6.84 16.99 10.37
C SER A 9 6.49 17.09 11.86
N PRO A 10 7.34 17.64 12.70
CA PRO A 10 6.99 17.88 14.09
C PRO A 10 5.86 18.90 14.19
N GLU A 11 4.94 18.66 15.09
CA GLU A 11 3.83 19.55 15.35
C GLU A 11 4.34 20.92 15.78
N GLY A 12 4.05 21.93 14.98
CA GLY A 12 4.23 23.33 15.33
C GLY A 12 3.00 23.82 16.06
N ASN A 13 3.15 24.17 17.31
CA ASN A 13 2.11 24.78 18.10
C ASN A 13 1.83 26.19 17.58
N GLY A 14 0.85 26.32 16.68
CA GLY A 14 0.47 27.58 16.05
C GLY A 14 -0.48 28.37 16.93
N GLY A 15 0.06 29.35 17.60
CA GLY A 15 -0.75 30.35 18.27
C GLY A 15 -1.55 31.16 17.25
N THR A 16 -2.83 31.24 17.45
CA THR A 16 -3.75 32.04 16.64
C THR A 16 -3.45 33.52 16.82
N GLY A 17 -2.91 34.15 15.83
CA GLY A 17 -2.77 35.57 15.73
C GLY A 17 -4.10 36.23 15.36
N GLY A 18 -4.69 36.89 16.29
CA GLY A 18 -5.84 37.74 16.03
C GLY A 18 -5.40 39.03 15.32
N THR A 19 -6.09 39.36 14.28
CA THR A 19 -5.94 40.59 13.54
C THR A 19 -6.65 41.71 14.26
N GLY A 20 -6.06 42.85 14.29
CA GLY A 20 -6.89 43.93 14.20
C GLY A 20 -6.79 45.12 15.07
N GLY A 21 -6.40 46.12 14.64
CA GLY A 21 -7.03 47.37 14.57
C GLY A 21 -6.96 48.32 15.78
N SER A 22 -6.14 49.33 15.57
CA SER A 22 -6.55 50.67 15.88
C SER A 22 -6.56 51.17 17.34
N SER A 23 -5.54 51.92 17.62
CA SER A 23 -5.49 53.18 18.36
C SER A 23 -6.51 53.48 19.44
N GLY A 24 -6.03 53.67 20.64
CA GLY A 24 -6.71 54.31 21.73
C GLY A 24 -5.79 54.57 22.88
N SER A 25 -5.31 55.81 22.97
CA SER A 25 -4.56 56.30 24.08
C SER A 25 -5.41 56.43 25.36
N GLY A 26 -4.91 55.92 26.45
CA GLY A 26 -5.54 56.12 27.76
C GLY A 26 -4.48 55.98 28.83
N THR A 27 -4.17 57.13 29.41
CA THR A 27 -3.30 57.28 30.57
C THR A 27 -4.01 56.83 31.83
N GLY A 28 -3.27 56.26 32.75
CA GLY A 28 -3.72 56.35 34.13
C GLY A 28 -3.54 55.14 34.99
N GLY A 29 -2.80 55.30 36.03
CA GLY A 29 -3.11 54.70 37.31
C GLY A 29 -2.29 53.50 37.74
N ALA A 30 -1.17 53.77 38.32
CA ALA A 30 -0.53 52.79 39.18
C ALA A 30 -1.30 52.72 40.50
N THR A 31 -1.65 51.53 40.88
CA THR A 31 -1.93 51.24 42.29
C THR A 31 -1.28 49.93 42.65
N SER A 32 -0.38 50.05 43.57
CA SER A 32 0.30 48.97 44.23
C SER A 32 -0.74 48.16 45.07
N GLY A 33 -0.86 46.92 44.75
CA GLY A 33 -1.58 45.97 45.58
C GLY A 33 -0.61 44.89 46.03
N THR A 34 -0.15 45.05 47.24
CA THR A 34 0.54 43.99 47.94
C THR A 34 -0.49 42.95 48.32
N GLY A 35 -0.39 41.83 47.73
CA GLY A 35 -1.30 40.74 48.07
C GLY A 35 -0.55 39.45 48.09
N GLY A 36 -0.28 39.03 49.24
CA GLY A 36 -0.16 37.67 49.68
C GLY A 36 0.36 36.63 48.75
N SER A 37 1.58 36.44 48.84
CA SER A 37 2.14 35.21 48.40
C SER A 37 1.68 34.13 49.36
N SER A 38 0.68 33.56 49.08
CA SER A 38 0.50 32.21 49.57
C SER A 38 0.92 31.32 48.48
N GLY A 39 2.14 31.18 48.45
CA GLY A 39 2.74 30.18 47.62
C GLY A 39 2.30 28.85 48.13
N GLN A 40 1.28 28.45 47.63
CA GLN A 40 0.95 27.14 47.78
C GLN A 40 1.93 26.37 47.08
N ARG A 41 2.79 26.10 47.78
CA ARG A 41 3.66 25.25 47.41
C ARG A 41 2.94 24.14 47.00
N GLY A 42 3.03 23.92 45.94
CA GLY A 42 2.68 22.71 45.42
C GLY A 42 3.42 21.62 46.07
N SER A 43 3.50 21.76 47.28
CA SER A 43 4.08 20.67 47.97
C SER A 43 3.36 19.40 47.68
N GLY A 44 2.23 19.50 47.18
CA GLY A 44 1.57 18.33 46.72
C GLY A 44 2.36 17.56 45.71
N GLY A 45 3.21 18.20 45.06
CA GLY A 45 4.06 17.51 44.11
C GLY A 45 4.92 16.44 44.73
N ALA A 46 5.12 16.55 45.96
CA ALA A 46 5.91 15.50 46.59
C ALA A 46 5.28 14.15 46.51
N THR A 47 4.06 14.20 46.28
CA THR A 47 3.45 12.94 46.16
C THR A 47 3.92 12.12 45.04
N GLY A 48 4.55 12.71 44.17
CA GLY A 48 5.04 11.94 43.08
C GLY A 48 5.99 10.82 43.50
N THR A 49 6.54 10.99 44.63
CA THR A 49 7.38 9.92 45.07
C THR A 49 6.65 8.65 45.31
N GLY A 50 5.49 8.75 45.72
CA GLY A 50 4.73 7.54 45.89
C GLY A 50 4.60 6.76 44.62
N GLY A 51 4.46 7.46 43.55
CA GLY A 51 4.37 6.81 42.28
C GLY A 51 5.63 6.07 41.89
N ALA A 52 6.68 6.60 42.33
CA ALA A 52 7.91 5.93 41.97
C ALA A 52 8.02 4.55 42.61
N ALA A 53 7.57 4.50 43.76
CA ALA A 53 7.66 3.22 44.42
C ALA A 53 6.82 2.19 43.73
N SER A 54 5.71 2.62 43.27
CA SER A 54 4.92 1.64 42.60
C SER A 54 5.53 1.23 41.30
N GLY A 55 6.25 2.09 40.76
CA GLY A 55 6.91 1.71 39.53
C GLY A 55 7.82 0.53 39.74
N ALA A 56 8.42 0.51 40.82
CA ALA A 56 9.26 -0.59 41.05
C ALA A 56 8.52 -1.89 41.09
N GLY A 57 7.40 -1.83 41.63
CA GLY A 57 6.65 -3.05 41.65
C GLY A 57 6.35 -3.55 40.26
N GLY A 58 6.20 -2.69 39.39
CA GLY A 58 5.84 -3.16 38.09
C GLY A 58 6.90 -3.98 37.45
N SER A 59 8.04 -3.80 37.91
CA SER A 59 9.00 -4.47 37.17
C SER A 59 8.95 -5.91 37.38
N THR A 60 8.36 -6.25 38.37
CA THR A 60 8.30 -7.60 38.48
C THR A 60 7.79 -8.20 37.33
N GLY A 61 7.32 -7.53 36.66
CA GLY A 61 6.94 -8.13 35.50
C GLY A 61 7.78 -9.14 35.07
N ASN A 62 8.56 -9.31 35.57
CA ASN A 62 9.15 -10.23 35.12
C ASN A 62 8.54 -11.31 34.94
N GLY A 63 7.84 -11.43 35.46
CA GLY A 63 7.32 -12.46 35.13
C GLY A 63 7.48 -12.87 33.86
N GLY A 64 7.36 -12.42 33.26
CA GLY A 64 7.44 -12.94 32.15
C GLY A 64 8.44 -13.09 31.47
N SER A 65 8.77 -12.49 31.50
CA SER A 65 9.61 -12.49 30.68
C SER A 65 10.50 -13.12 30.69
N SER A 66 10.71 -13.12 31.24
CA SER A 66 11.57 -13.37 31.25
C SER A 66 12.07 -14.04 31.01
N ALA A 67 12.06 -14.01 30.81
CA ALA A 67 12.67 -14.39 30.59
C ALA A 67 13.39 -15.14 30.82
N THR A 68 13.58 -15.21 31.34
CA THR A 68 14.37 -15.99 31.56
C THR A 68 14.04 -17.00 31.11
N GLY A 69 13.60 -17.09 30.82
CA GLY A 69 13.37 -17.81 30.48
C GLY A 69 13.42 -18.04 29.53
N GLY A 70 13.39 -17.70 29.12
CA GLY A 70 13.33 -17.91 28.41
C GLY A 70 13.71 -18.50 28.17
N ALA A 71 13.85 -18.62 28.20
CA ALA A 71 14.15 -19.16 28.15
C ALA A 71 14.08 -19.75 28.71
N THR A 72 14.06 -19.78 29.28
CA THR A 72 13.97 -20.42 29.92
C THR A 72 13.11 -20.52 30.12
N GLY A 73 12.60 -20.15 29.99
CA GLY A 73 11.93 -20.22 30.17
C GLY A 73 11.47 -20.95 30.44
N THR A 74 11.48 -21.14 30.92
CA THR A 74 11.14 -21.94 31.21
C THR A 74 10.07 -22.01 30.97
N GLY A 75 9.87 -21.88 30.68
CA GLY A 75 9.09 -21.87 30.44
C GLY A 75 8.65 -21.78 30.08
N GLY A 76 8.97 -21.46 30.13
CA GLY A 76 8.74 -21.07 29.91
C GLY A 76 8.79 -21.22 30.02
N VAL A 77 8.92 -21.06 30.11
CA VAL A 77 9.27 -21.09 30.28
C VAL A 77 9.30 -21.16 30.66
N GLY A 78 8.97 -20.73 30.87
CA GLY A 78 9.14 -20.59 31.07
C GLY A 78 9.50 -20.64 31.50
N GLY A 79 9.57 -20.07 31.78
CA GLY A 79 9.97 -19.87 31.87
C GLY A 79 10.48 -19.99 32.41
N SER A 80 10.51 -19.78 32.71
CA SER A 80 11.12 -19.74 33.10
C SER A 80 11.73 -19.92 33.32
N GLY A 81 11.75 -19.50 33.48
CA GLY A 81 12.14 -19.41 33.34
C GLY A 81 12.67 -19.68 33.67
N THR A 82 12.69 -19.28 34.23
CA THR A 82 13.26 -19.31 34.21
C THR A 82 13.36 -19.70 33.66
N GLY A 83 13.04 -19.63 33.25
CA GLY A 83 13.01 -19.84 32.42
C GLY A 83 13.48 -20.09 31.90
N GLY A 84 13.74 -19.72 31.84
CA GLY A 84 13.96 -19.63 31.01
C GLY A 84 14.71 -20.07 30.82
N THR A 85 15.03 -20.16 30.86
CA THR A 85 15.52 -20.34 30.56
C THR A 85 15.97 -20.74 30.39
N ALA A 86 15.85 -20.83 30.37
CA ALA A 86 16.06 -21.01 30.09
C ALA A 86 16.31 -21.32 30.19
N GLY A 87 15.94 -21.28 30.33
CA GLY A 87 15.83 -21.39 30.11
C GLY A 87 16.16 -21.89 30.24
N SER A 88 16.23 -22.24 30.46
CA SER A 88 16.23 -22.69 30.51
C SER A 88 15.85 -23.04 30.44
N GLY A 89 15.18 -22.67 30.09
CA GLY A 89 14.61 -22.85 29.58
C GLY A 89 14.41 -23.68 29.29
N THR A 90 14.33 -23.82 29.52
CA THR A 90 14.16 -24.87 29.45
C THR A 90 13.41 -25.32 28.55
N GLY A 91 12.49 -24.96 28.51
CA GLY A 91 11.63 -25.45 27.57
C GLY A 91 12.16 -25.36 26.24
N GLY A 92 12.60 -24.35 25.94
CA GLY A 92 13.01 -24.19 24.61
C GLY A 92 13.79 -25.34 24.19
N ALA A 93 14.37 -25.87 25.08
CA ALA A 93 15.16 -26.91 24.69
C ALA A 93 14.47 -27.89 23.92
N ALA A 94 13.35 -27.90 24.15
CA ALA A 94 12.65 -28.81 23.44
C ALA A 94 12.83 -28.66 22.02
N GLY A 95 13.15 -27.61 21.65
CA GLY A 95 13.43 -27.47 20.28
C GLY A 95 14.21 -28.65 19.80
N LYS A 96 14.82 -29.30 20.68
CA LYS A 96 15.41 -30.41 20.30
C LYS A 96 14.47 -31.31 19.77
N GLY A 97 13.38 -31.29 20.27
CA GLY A 97 12.40 -32.12 19.65
C GLY A 97 12.41 -31.96 18.18
N GLY A 98 12.71 -30.86 17.83
CA GLY A 98 12.76 -30.66 16.41
C GLY A 98 13.75 -31.57 15.76
N ALA A 99 14.65 -31.91 16.48
CA ALA A 99 15.60 -32.79 15.89
C ALA A 99 14.98 -34.01 15.40
N THR A 100 13.97 -34.28 15.96
CA THR A 100 13.32 -35.39 15.43
C THR A 100 12.96 -35.16 14.04
N GLY A 101 13.01 -34.04 13.66
CA GLY A 101 12.93 -33.87 12.26
C GLY A 101 13.86 -34.83 11.58
N ALA A 102 14.73 -35.31 12.30
CA ALA A 102 15.53 -36.29 11.72
C ALA A 102 14.71 -37.40 11.22
N GLY A 103 13.69 -37.59 11.80
CA GLY A 103 12.82 -38.56 11.23
C GLY A 103 12.64 -38.40 9.76
N GLY A 104 12.82 -37.25 9.35
CA GLY A 104 12.70 -37.01 7.94
C GLY A 104 13.72 -37.73 7.11
N THR A 105 14.71 -38.15 7.70
CA THR A 105 15.69 -38.87 6.95
C THR A 105 15.19 -40.10 6.32
N THR A 106 14.24 -40.53 6.87
CA THR A 106 13.69 -41.67 6.23
C THR A 106 13.24 -41.41 4.85
N GLY A 107 13.21 -40.25 4.50
CA GLY A 107 12.93 -39.94 3.13
C GLY A 107 13.85 -40.62 2.14
N THR A 108 14.85 -41.24 2.64
CA THR A 108 15.67 -42.00 1.73
C THR A 108 14.94 -43.07 0.97
N GLY A 109 13.85 -43.45 1.45
CA GLY A 109 13.09 -44.41 0.69
C GLY A 109 12.77 -43.99 -0.74
N GLY A 110 12.91 -42.76 -0.98
CA GLY A 110 12.64 -42.28 -2.31
C GLY A 110 13.68 -42.61 -3.37
N ALA A 111 14.71 -43.18 -2.96
CA ALA A 111 15.77 -43.45 -3.93
C ALA A 111 15.46 -44.51 -4.93
N GLY A 112 14.40 -45.12 -4.81
CA GLY A 112 14.11 -46.20 -5.71
C GLY A 112 13.75 -45.83 -7.12
N GLY A 113 13.67 -44.61 -7.38
CA GLY A 113 13.26 -44.18 -8.69
C GLY A 113 14.33 -44.29 -9.76
N LYS A 114 14.84 -45.41 -9.97
CA LYS A 114 15.66 -45.63 -11.16
C LYS A 114 14.86 -46.34 -12.20
N GLY A 115 14.07 -45.62 -12.81
CA GLY A 115 13.48 -46.06 -14.04
C GLY A 115 14.16 -45.34 -15.19
N GLY A 116 15.26 -45.77 -15.52
CA GLY A 116 15.90 -45.29 -16.75
C GLY A 116 15.29 -46.00 -17.94
N ALA A 117 14.46 -45.33 -18.64
CA ALA A 117 14.06 -45.86 -19.92
C ALA A 117 15.07 -45.44 -20.93
N THR A 118 15.81 -46.37 -21.37
CA THR A 118 16.59 -46.25 -22.57
C THR A 118 15.69 -46.42 -23.74
N GLY A 119 15.26 -45.37 -24.30
CA GLY A 119 14.56 -45.39 -25.56
C GLY A 119 15.53 -45.04 -26.67
N THR A 120 16.02 -46.07 -27.33
CA THR A 120 16.71 -45.88 -28.58
C THR A 120 15.66 -45.80 -29.67
N GLY A 121 15.43 -44.63 -30.15
CA GLY A 121 14.58 -44.42 -31.31
C GLY A 121 15.41 -44.00 -32.49
N GLY A 122 15.36 -44.79 -33.50
CA GLY A 122 16.15 -44.64 -34.70
C GLY A 122 15.77 -43.40 -35.52
N GLY A 123 16.72 -42.93 -36.22
CA GLY A 123 16.63 -41.82 -37.13
C GLY A 123 15.79 -42.12 -38.36
N GLY A 124 15.21 -41.09 -38.86
CA GLY A 124 14.58 -41.08 -40.17
C GLY A 124 14.87 -39.75 -40.81
N SER A 125 15.79 -39.78 -41.73
CA SER A 125 16.10 -38.65 -42.60
C SER A 125 15.01 -38.51 -43.66
N GLY A 126 14.47 -37.37 -43.78
CA GLY A 126 13.60 -36.96 -44.87
C GLY A 126 14.04 -35.62 -45.43
N THR A 127 14.64 -35.70 -46.56
CA THR A 127 15.03 -34.57 -47.36
C THR A 127 13.91 -34.09 -48.22
N GLY A 128 13.85 -32.81 -48.44
CA GLY A 128 13.39 -32.28 -49.67
C GLY A 128 12.15 -31.43 -49.68
N GLY A 129 12.23 -30.37 -50.37
CA GLY A 129 11.06 -29.76 -50.94
C GLY A 129 11.03 -28.24 -50.88
N ALA A 130 11.53 -27.72 -51.96
CA ALA A 130 11.63 -26.33 -52.31
C ALA A 130 10.33 -25.57 -52.44
N ALA A 131 10.46 -24.28 -52.24
CA ALA A 131 9.79 -23.13 -52.84
C ALA A 131 8.49 -23.33 -53.63
N GLY A 132 7.51 -22.56 -53.27
CA GLY A 132 6.37 -22.23 -54.12
C GLY A 132 5.89 -20.83 -53.84
N LYS A 133 6.11 -19.91 -54.76
CA LYS A 133 5.49 -18.59 -54.82
C LYS A 133 4.11 -18.72 -55.42
N GLY A 134 3.15 -18.03 -54.87
CA GLY A 134 1.84 -17.89 -55.50
C GLY A 134 0.90 -17.03 -54.71
N GLY A 135 0.70 -15.83 -55.20
CA GLY A 135 -0.35 -14.94 -54.68
C GLY A 135 -1.69 -15.31 -55.26
N ALA A 136 -2.71 -14.85 -54.61
CA ALA A 136 -3.94 -14.35 -55.26
C ALA A 136 -4.99 -14.01 -54.26
N THR A 137 -5.58 -12.92 -54.48
CA THR A 137 -6.77 -12.29 -53.94
C THR A 137 -8.00 -13.19 -53.93
N GLY A 138 -8.80 -13.09 -52.85
CA GLY A 138 -10.14 -13.68 -52.82
C GLY A 138 -10.93 -13.17 -51.64
N SER A 139 -11.88 -12.32 -52.01
CA SER A 139 -12.91 -11.81 -51.09
C SER A 139 -14.02 -12.83 -50.90
N GLY A 140 -14.63 -12.84 -49.72
CA GLY A 140 -16.00 -13.30 -49.59
C GLY A 140 -16.30 -14.28 -48.49
N GLY A 141 -17.28 -13.98 -47.70
CA GLY A 141 -18.22 -14.92 -47.14
C GLY A 141 -18.17 -15.10 -45.65
N ALA A 142 -19.14 -14.49 -45.00
CA ALA A 142 -19.50 -14.74 -43.59
C ALA A 142 -20.18 -16.10 -43.43
N ALA A 143 -19.95 -16.73 -42.27
CA ALA A 143 -20.98 -17.50 -41.58
C ALA A 143 -20.37 -18.06 -40.28
N GLY A 144 -21.11 -17.93 -39.23
CA GLY A 144 -20.91 -18.16 -37.81
C GLY A 144 -20.42 -19.51 -37.37
N GLY A 145 -19.89 -19.48 -36.20
CA GLY A 145 -19.54 -20.60 -35.37
C GLY A 145 -19.23 -20.12 -33.98
N ALA A 146 -20.11 -20.46 -33.02
CA ALA A 146 -19.88 -20.19 -31.63
C ALA A 146 -18.75 -21.09 -31.13
N GLY A 147 -17.67 -20.47 -30.71
CA GLY A 147 -16.58 -21.10 -29.99
C GLY A 147 -16.39 -20.43 -28.66
N ALA A 148 -16.43 -21.22 -27.58
CA ALA A 148 -16.15 -20.78 -26.24
C ALA A 148 -14.71 -20.24 -26.18
N GLY A 149 -14.57 -18.93 -26.11
CA GLY A 149 -13.30 -18.28 -25.96
C GLY A 149 -12.92 -18.20 -24.50
N GLY A 150 -11.82 -18.84 -24.14
CA GLY A 150 -11.11 -18.54 -22.92
C GLY A 150 -10.65 -17.10 -22.98
N GLY A 151 -11.12 -16.28 -22.04
CA GLY A 151 -10.77 -14.89 -21.95
C GLY A 151 -9.32 -14.73 -21.55
N SER A 152 -8.46 -14.46 -22.51
CA SER A 152 -7.21 -13.83 -22.22
C SER A 152 -7.52 -12.40 -21.78
N GLY A 153 -7.17 -12.04 -20.56
CA GLY A 153 -7.23 -10.70 -20.04
C GLY A 153 -6.35 -9.78 -20.87
N GLY A 154 -6.95 -9.25 -21.94
CA GLY A 154 -6.32 -8.22 -22.72
C GLY A 154 -6.26 -6.95 -21.86
N ALA A 155 -5.09 -6.40 -21.72
CA ALA A 155 -4.92 -5.05 -21.24
C ALA A 155 -5.88 -4.18 -22.05
N ALA A 156 -6.86 -3.60 -21.37
CA ALA A 156 -7.77 -2.65 -21.96
C ALA A 156 -6.92 -1.55 -22.57
N GLY A 157 -7.03 -1.37 -23.87
CA GLY A 157 -6.41 -0.29 -24.60
C GLY A 157 -6.96 1.00 -24.01
N GLY A 158 -6.26 1.49 -23.01
CA GLY A 158 -6.64 2.68 -22.29
C GLY A 158 -6.69 3.86 -23.25
N SER A 159 -7.50 4.79 -22.94
CA SER A 159 -7.77 6.08 -23.55
C SER A 159 -6.55 7.01 -23.76
N GLY A 160 -5.34 6.53 -23.66
CA GLY A 160 -4.12 7.33 -23.73
C GLY A 160 -3.90 8.20 -22.47
N VAL A 161 -4.79 8.12 -21.49
CA VAL A 161 -4.67 8.87 -20.24
C VAL A 161 -3.80 8.06 -19.28
N VAL A 162 -2.71 8.68 -18.83
CA VAL A 162 -1.86 8.11 -17.78
C VAL A 162 -2.70 8.01 -16.50
N GLY A 163 -2.77 6.81 -15.90
CA GLY A 163 -3.57 6.62 -14.71
C GLY A 163 -5.08 6.60 -14.94
N ALA A 164 -5.54 6.09 -16.09
CA ALA A 164 -6.97 5.93 -16.37
C ALA A 164 -7.72 5.14 -15.28
N THR A 165 -7.04 4.26 -14.59
CA THR A 165 -7.48 3.58 -13.36
C THR A 165 -6.42 3.76 -12.27
N PRO A 166 -6.74 3.51 -10.98
CA PRO A 166 -5.73 3.56 -9.92
C PRO A 166 -4.53 2.66 -10.24
N PRO A 167 -3.31 3.07 -9.89
CA PRO A 167 -2.14 2.25 -10.18
C PRO A 167 -2.11 1.01 -9.31
N MET A 168 -1.70 -0.11 -9.90
CA MET A 168 -1.47 -1.37 -9.19
C MET A 168 0.02 -1.73 -9.27
N GLY A 169 0.63 -2.04 -8.13
CA GLY A 169 2.06 -2.30 -8.08
C GLY A 169 2.58 -2.74 -6.71
N TRP A 170 3.83 -2.44 -6.50
CA TRP A 170 4.56 -2.71 -5.25
C TRP A 170 5.57 -1.59 -5.01
N ASN A 171 5.85 -1.31 -3.74
CA ASN A 171 6.87 -0.35 -3.33
C ASN A 171 7.80 -0.97 -2.28
N SER A 172 9.09 -0.64 -2.35
CA SER A 172 10.12 -1.27 -1.52
C SER A 172 10.15 -0.82 -0.07
N TRP A 173 9.51 0.32 0.29
CA TRP A 173 9.79 1.01 1.55
C TRP A 173 9.40 0.22 2.80
N ASN A 174 8.14 -0.17 2.93
CA ASN A 174 7.60 -0.65 4.21
C ASN A 174 8.25 -1.96 4.69
N THR A 175 8.71 -2.79 3.78
CA THR A 175 9.42 -4.03 4.15
C THR A 175 10.95 -3.89 4.11
N PHE A 176 11.49 -3.17 3.14
CA PHE A 176 12.94 -3.21 2.90
C PHE A 176 13.67 -1.92 3.23
N GLN A 177 12.97 -0.80 3.27
CA GLN A 177 13.60 0.50 3.51
C GLN A 177 14.83 0.68 2.61
N CYS A 178 15.97 1.06 3.19
CA CYS A 178 17.22 1.18 2.45
C CYS A 178 17.90 -0.15 2.09
N ASN A 179 17.36 -1.28 2.49
CA ASN A 179 17.97 -2.59 2.22
C ASN A 179 17.59 -3.18 0.85
N MET A 180 17.23 -2.35 -0.09
CA MET A 180 16.94 -2.79 -1.45
C MET A 180 18.20 -2.87 -2.29
N THR A 181 18.22 -3.84 -3.19
CA THR A 181 19.30 -4.08 -4.16
C THR A 181 18.73 -4.45 -5.53
N GLU A 182 19.53 -4.33 -6.56
CA GLU A 182 19.15 -4.75 -7.93
C GLU A 182 18.65 -6.20 -7.95
N THR A 183 19.33 -7.09 -7.23
CA THR A 183 18.93 -8.50 -7.13
C THR A 183 17.55 -8.65 -6.49
N LEU A 184 17.29 -7.94 -5.40
CA LEU A 184 15.97 -7.94 -4.76
C LEU A 184 14.87 -7.47 -5.73
N ILE A 185 15.10 -6.34 -6.40
CA ILE A 185 14.09 -5.77 -7.30
C ILE A 185 13.81 -6.72 -8.48
N LYS A 186 14.85 -7.38 -9.02
CA LYS A 186 14.66 -8.41 -10.05
C LYS A 186 13.84 -9.60 -9.53
N GLN A 187 14.12 -10.06 -8.31
CA GLN A 187 13.33 -11.14 -7.68
C GLN A 187 11.87 -10.73 -7.47
N ILE A 188 11.60 -9.50 -7.06
CA ILE A 188 10.24 -8.97 -6.95
C ILE A 188 9.55 -8.97 -8.31
N ALA A 189 10.21 -8.47 -9.35
CA ALA A 189 9.66 -8.48 -10.72
C ALA A 189 9.37 -9.91 -11.22
N ASP A 190 10.24 -10.87 -10.93
CA ASP A 190 10.01 -12.29 -11.24
C ASP A 190 8.81 -12.84 -10.46
N THR A 191 8.66 -12.41 -9.21
CA THR A 191 7.55 -12.84 -8.37
C THR A 191 6.22 -12.28 -8.84
N PHE A 192 6.16 -11.08 -9.39
CA PHE A 192 4.94 -10.57 -10.02
C PHE A 192 4.40 -11.54 -11.06
N VAL A 193 5.28 -12.08 -11.88
CA VAL A 193 4.91 -13.03 -12.93
C VAL A 193 4.53 -14.39 -12.32
N SER A 194 5.40 -14.95 -11.49
CA SER A 194 5.22 -16.31 -10.97
C SER A 194 4.10 -16.44 -9.94
N SER A 195 3.76 -15.38 -9.23
CA SER A 195 2.64 -15.38 -8.28
C SER A 195 1.27 -15.21 -8.94
N GLY A 196 1.23 -14.71 -10.18
CA GLY A 196 0.00 -14.33 -10.85
C GLY A 196 -0.43 -12.87 -10.63
N MET A 197 0.32 -12.08 -9.86
CA MET A 197 -0.01 -10.67 -9.64
C MET A 197 -0.01 -9.88 -10.95
N GLN A 198 0.95 -10.11 -11.84
CA GLN A 198 0.95 -9.48 -13.17
C GLN A 198 -0.33 -9.79 -13.95
N ALA A 199 -0.75 -11.06 -13.96
CA ALA A 199 -1.98 -11.48 -14.63
C ALA A 199 -3.23 -10.89 -13.99
N ALA A 200 -3.17 -10.56 -12.69
CA ALA A 200 -4.22 -9.87 -11.97
C ALA A 200 -4.25 -8.35 -12.22
N GLY A 201 -3.26 -7.79 -12.92
CA GLY A 201 -3.23 -6.39 -13.31
C GLY A 201 -2.14 -5.53 -12.67
N TYR A 202 -1.33 -6.07 -11.78
CA TYR A 202 -0.22 -5.32 -11.17
C TYR A 202 0.87 -5.04 -12.20
N GLN A 203 1.35 -3.80 -12.25
CA GLN A 203 2.28 -3.34 -13.28
C GLN A 203 3.53 -2.66 -12.72
N TYR A 204 3.42 -1.91 -11.62
CA TYR A 204 4.51 -1.04 -11.17
C TYR A 204 5.40 -1.71 -10.13
N VAL A 205 6.70 -1.68 -10.34
CA VAL A 205 7.74 -2.08 -9.39
C VAL A 205 8.48 -0.81 -8.99
N ASN A 206 8.19 -0.28 -7.82
CA ASN A 206 8.65 1.03 -7.38
C ASN A 206 9.81 0.93 -6.40
N LEU A 207 10.93 1.55 -6.76
CA LEU A 207 12.05 1.80 -5.87
C LEU A 207 11.73 3.05 -5.04
N ASP A 208 11.77 2.91 -3.72
CA ASP A 208 11.65 4.05 -2.80
C ASP A 208 13.02 4.70 -2.53
N ASP A 209 13.15 5.52 -1.51
CA ASP A 209 14.39 6.23 -1.15
C ASP A 209 15.62 5.30 -1.03
N CYS A 210 16.83 5.84 -1.02
CA CYS A 210 18.11 5.12 -0.94
C CYS A 210 18.63 4.45 -2.23
N TRP A 211 18.06 4.73 -3.38
CA TRP A 211 18.60 4.23 -4.65
C TRP A 211 19.74 5.09 -5.17
N MET A 212 19.76 6.40 -4.84
CA MET A 212 20.71 7.39 -5.35
C MET A 212 22.06 7.35 -4.62
N ASN A 213 23.06 8.03 -5.19
CA ASN A 213 24.40 8.22 -4.65
C ASN A 213 24.99 9.57 -5.08
N GLY A 214 24.24 10.62 -4.82
CA GLY A 214 24.68 11.98 -5.14
C GLY A 214 24.49 12.36 -6.61
N ARG A 215 25.25 13.37 -7.03
CA ARG A 215 25.25 13.89 -8.39
C ARG A 215 26.68 13.92 -8.94
N ASP A 216 26.81 13.81 -10.25
CA ASP A 216 28.10 14.01 -10.91
C ASP A 216 28.44 15.50 -11.08
N SER A 217 29.60 15.77 -11.66
CA SER A 217 30.09 17.14 -11.87
C SER A 217 29.23 17.99 -12.81
N SER A 218 28.32 17.35 -13.57
CA SER A 218 27.35 18.03 -14.42
C SER A 218 26.00 18.25 -13.73
N GLY A 219 25.86 17.81 -12.47
CA GLY A 219 24.64 17.90 -11.68
C GLY A 219 23.66 16.75 -11.92
N LYS A 220 24.00 15.74 -12.70
CA LYS A 220 23.13 14.63 -13.00
C LYS A 220 23.13 13.60 -11.87
N LEU A 221 21.94 13.12 -11.49
CA LEU A 221 21.75 12.07 -10.49
C LEU A 221 22.55 10.81 -10.81
N GLN A 222 23.14 10.25 -9.76
CA GLN A 222 23.87 9.01 -9.80
C GLN A 222 23.15 7.95 -8.97
N TRP A 223 23.06 6.74 -9.47
CA TRP A 223 22.57 5.60 -8.68
C TRP A 223 23.67 5.01 -7.82
N ASN A 224 23.31 4.33 -6.77
CA ASN A 224 24.25 3.59 -5.93
C ASN A 224 24.75 2.34 -6.64
N THR A 225 25.99 2.38 -7.12
CA THR A 225 26.58 1.30 -7.92
C THR A 225 26.83 0.01 -7.12
N THR A 226 26.88 0.10 -5.79
CA THR A 226 26.97 -1.09 -4.94
C THR A 226 25.63 -1.80 -4.87
N LYS A 227 24.53 -1.05 -4.80
CA LYS A 227 23.18 -1.61 -4.74
C LYS A 227 22.67 -1.99 -6.14
N PHE A 228 23.00 -1.21 -7.14
CA PHE A 228 22.54 -1.34 -8.53
C PHE A 228 23.75 -1.37 -9.48
N PRO A 229 24.52 -2.45 -9.49
CA PRO A 229 25.77 -2.52 -10.27
C PRO A 229 25.56 -2.42 -11.78
N SER A 230 24.41 -2.85 -12.30
CA SER A 230 24.10 -2.71 -13.73
C SER A 230 23.48 -1.34 -14.06
N GLY A 231 23.10 -0.57 -13.07
CA GLY A 231 22.45 0.73 -13.20
C GLY A 231 20.94 0.69 -13.40
N ILE A 232 20.31 1.82 -13.13
CA ILE A 232 18.84 1.97 -13.23
C ILE A 232 18.32 1.71 -14.67
N PRO A 233 19.00 2.16 -15.76
CA PRO A 233 18.54 1.85 -17.11
C PRO A 233 18.49 0.35 -17.42
N ALA A 234 19.49 -0.42 -16.96
CA ALA A 234 19.50 -1.86 -17.15
C ALA A 234 18.41 -2.55 -16.32
N LEU A 235 18.16 -2.06 -15.11
CA LEU A 235 17.07 -2.54 -14.28
C LEU A 235 15.71 -2.25 -14.92
N ALA A 236 15.51 -1.06 -15.47
CA ALA A 236 14.30 -0.71 -16.22
C ALA A 236 14.08 -1.65 -17.40
N THR A 237 15.14 -1.92 -18.16
CA THR A 237 15.09 -2.88 -19.28
C THR A 237 14.67 -4.27 -18.79
N TYR A 238 15.20 -4.73 -17.66
CA TYR A 238 14.83 -6.02 -17.09
C TYR A 238 13.35 -6.08 -16.69
N VAL A 239 12.88 -5.04 -15.97
CA VAL A 239 11.48 -4.93 -15.51
C VAL A 239 10.53 -4.85 -16.72
N HIS A 240 10.85 -4.06 -17.72
CA HIS A 240 10.09 -3.98 -18.97
C HIS A 240 10.07 -5.32 -19.73
N GLY A 241 11.17 -6.06 -19.70
CA GLY A 241 11.25 -7.40 -20.28
C GLY A 241 10.30 -8.42 -19.62
N LYS A 242 9.79 -8.12 -18.43
CA LYS A 242 8.73 -8.90 -17.77
C LYS A 242 7.32 -8.36 -18.07
N GLY A 243 7.18 -7.33 -18.88
CA GLY A 243 5.92 -6.65 -19.13
C GLY A 243 5.46 -5.78 -17.96
N LEU A 244 6.38 -5.38 -17.10
CA LEU A 244 6.15 -4.53 -15.93
C LEU A 244 6.72 -3.12 -16.17
N LYS A 245 6.50 -2.21 -15.24
CA LYS A 245 6.92 -0.81 -15.28
C LYS A 245 7.78 -0.49 -14.08
N LEU A 246 8.84 0.30 -14.27
CA LEU A 246 9.74 0.70 -13.19
C LEU A 246 9.35 2.07 -12.65
N GLY A 247 9.19 2.17 -11.32
CA GLY A 247 9.04 3.44 -10.61
C GLY A 247 10.29 3.80 -9.82
N ILE A 248 10.41 5.09 -9.52
CA ILE A 248 11.52 5.66 -8.76
C ILE A 248 11.00 6.70 -7.76
N TYR A 249 11.83 7.07 -6.80
CA TYR A 249 11.52 8.02 -5.72
C TYR A 249 12.40 9.25 -5.81
N GLU A 250 11.83 10.42 -5.51
CA GLU A 250 12.56 11.66 -5.29
C GLU A 250 11.74 12.64 -4.44
N VAL A 251 12.32 13.83 -4.18
CA VAL A 251 11.71 14.88 -3.36
C VAL A 251 11.94 16.27 -3.96
N PRO A 252 11.07 17.26 -3.68
CA PRO A 252 11.26 18.66 -4.12
C PRO A 252 12.30 19.42 -3.30
N ASN A 253 12.93 18.82 -2.32
CA ASN A 253 14.02 19.39 -1.53
C ASN A 253 15.38 19.00 -2.15
N THR A 254 16.47 19.58 -1.66
CA THR A 254 17.84 19.21 -2.06
C THR A 254 18.32 17.92 -1.41
N THR A 255 17.61 17.42 -0.42
CA THR A 255 17.96 16.22 0.36
C THR A 255 16.73 15.38 0.60
N THR A 256 16.81 14.05 0.40
CA THR A 256 15.70 13.13 0.60
C THR A 256 15.41 12.87 2.08
N CYS A 257 14.31 12.18 2.39
CA CYS A 257 13.91 11.87 3.77
C CYS A 257 15.00 11.13 4.55
N VAL A 258 15.68 10.17 3.95
CA VAL A 258 16.75 9.43 4.64
C VAL A 258 17.99 10.29 4.88
N GLY A 259 18.22 11.31 4.07
CA GLY A 259 19.28 12.29 4.29
C GLY A 259 18.95 13.27 5.40
N LEU A 260 17.67 13.57 5.59
CA LEU A 260 17.21 14.48 6.65
C LEU A 260 17.04 13.77 7.99
N TYR A 261 16.50 12.55 7.98
CA TYR A 261 16.03 11.88 9.19
C TYR A 261 16.64 10.48 9.40
N GLY A 262 17.13 9.85 8.32
CA GLY A 262 17.60 8.46 8.34
C GLY A 262 19.11 8.28 8.48
N GLY A 263 19.88 9.35 8.66
CA GLY A 263 21.33 9.28 8.92
C GLY A 263 22.19 8.98 7.69
N ILE A 264 21.63 9.01 6.50
CA ILE A 264 22.41 8.96 5.25
C ILE A 264 22.97 10.34 4.95
N SER A 265 24.23 10.43 4.48
CA SER A 265 24.83 11.71 4.14
C SER A 265 23.98 12.48 3.11
N PRO A 266 23.67 13.77 3.34
CA PRO A 266 22.98 14.60 2.35
C PRO A 266 23.67 14.70 1.00
N SER A 267 24.97 14.44 0.93
CA SER A 267 25.71 14.39 -0.36
C SER A 267 25.44 13.10 -1.15
N VAL A 268 24.85 12.11 -0.51
CA VAL A 268 24.44 10.82 -1.10
C VAL A 268 22.95 10.81 -1.36
N ALA A 269 22.15 11.14 -0.33
CA ALA A 269 20.71 11.19 -0.36
C ALA A 269 20.23 12.56 -0.89
N VAL A 270 20.52 12.83 -2.15
CA VAL A 270 20.21 14.10 -2.80
C VAL A 270 18.82 14.07 -3.41
N GLY A 271 18.08 15.17 -3.26
CA GLY A 271 16.78 15.35 -3.88
C GLY A 271 16.84 16.18 -5.16
N SER A 272 15.70 16.37 -5.80
CA SER A 272 15.57 17.04 -7.10
C SER A 272 15.47 18.56 -7.03
N GLY A 273 15.40 19.13 -5.82
CA GLY A 273 15.22 20.58 -5.63
C GLY A 273 16.25 21.42 -6.39
N GLY A 274 15.77 22.21 -7.35
CA GLY A 274 16.61 23.03 -8.26
C GLY A 274 17.20 22.27 -9.45
N HIS A 275 16.88 20.98 -9.60
CA HIS A 275 17.36 20.11 -10.69
C HIS A 275 16.20 19.40 -11.44
N GLU A 276 14.96 19.76 -11.17
CA GLU A 276 13.75 19.04 -11.60
C GLU A 276 13.74 18.76 -13.11
N THR A 277 14.16 19.73 -13.93
CA THR A 277 14.22 19.55 -15.38
C THR A 277 15.26 18.51 -15.80
N THR A 278 16.45 18.57 -15.20
CA THR A 278 17.53 17.62 -15.50
C THR A 278 17.16 16.21 -15.04
N ASP A 279 16.55 16.12 -13.86
CA ASP A 279 16.16 14.84 -13.27
C ASP A 279 15.01 14.19 -14.02
N ALA A 280 13.99 14.96 -14.41
CA ALA A 280 12.90 14.48 -15.24
C ALA A 280 13.41 13.91 -16.58
N GLN A 281 14.34 14.61 -17.24
CA GLN A 281 15.00 14.12 -18.46
C GLN A 281 15.80 12.85 -18.19
N THR A 282 16.46 12.78 -17.05
CA THR A 282 17.24 11.62 -16.62
C THR A 282 16.31 10.41 -16.42
N PHE A 283 15.21 10.57 -15.68
CA PHE A 283 14.23 9.51 -15.48
C PHE A 283 13.63 9.03 -16.80
N ALA A 284 13.26 9.95 -17.67
CA ALA A 284 12.76 9.59 -19.00
C ALA A 284 13.78 8.82 -19.81
N SER A 285 15.06 9.23 -19.78
CA SER A 285 16.15 8.53 -20.48
C SER A 285 16.46 7.16 -19.91
N TRP A 286 16.22 6.94 -18.63
CA TRP A 286 16.39 5.64 -17.97
C TRP A 286 15.23 4.68 -18.18
N GLY A 287 14.14 5.17 -18.75
CA GLY A 287 12.94 4.35 -18.95
C GLY A 287 12.05 4.25 -17.73
N VAL A 288 12.10 5.20 -16.81
CA VAL A 288 11.20 5.25 -15.65
C VAL A 288 9.77 5.52 -16.09
N ASP A 289 8.81 4.86 -15.46
CA ASP A 289 7.37 4.91 -15.78
C ASP A 289 6.53 5.51 -14.67
N TYR A 290 7.09 5.67 -13.47
CA TYR A 290 6.40 6.18 -12.28
C TYR A 290 7.38 6.94 -11.41
N LEU A 291 6.99 8.11 -10.92
CA LEU A 291 7.75 8.87 -9.94
C LEU A 291 6.91 9.09 -8.67
N LYS A 292 7.40 8.57 -7.52
CA LYS A 292 6.96 8.99 -6.19
C LYS A 292 7.77 10.22 -5.80
N TYR A 293 7.11 11.34 -5.57
CA TYR A 293 7.74 12.61 -5.23
C TYR A 293 7.27 13.05 -3.85
N ASP A 294 8.11 12.83 -2.85
CA ASP A 294 7.76 12.89 -1.44
C ASP A 294 8.01 14.27 -0.83
N HIS A 295 7.43 14.56 0.34
CA HIS A 295 7.47 15.89 0.95
C HIS A 295 8.81 16.25 1.62
N CYS A 296 9.31 15.44 2.52
CA CYS A 296 10.58 15.54 3.26
C CYS A 296 11.07 16.98 3.53
N ALA A 297 10.37 17.70 4.40
CA ALA A 297 10.69 19.09 4.76
C ALA A 297 10.78 20.04 3.54
N ALA A 298 10.01 19.78 2.51
CA ALA A 298 9.98 20.64 1.34
C ALA A 298 9.50 22.07 1.68
N PRO A 299 10.07 23.10 1.06
CA PRO A 299 9.75 24.49 1.36
C PRO A 299 8.37 24.93 0.85
N GLY A 300 7.45 24.00 0.68
CA GLY A 300 6.10 24.22 0.18
C GLY A 300 5.80 23.44 -1.08
N LEU A 301 4.63 23.70 -1.66
CA LEU A 301 4.09 22.86 -2.74
C LEU A 301 4.59 23.21 -4.15
N GLY A 302 5.36 24.29 -4.31
CA GLY A 302 5.81 24.77 -5.63
C GLY A 302 6.68 23.75 -6.39
N GLY A 303 7.54 23.03 -5.69
CA GLY A 303 8.43 22.03 -6.27
C GLY A 303 7.69 20.87 -6.95
N PHE A 304 6.51 20.52 -6.44
CA PHE A 304 5.67 19.49 -7.06
C PHE A 304 5.17 19.91 -8.44
N ALA A 305 4.76 21.17 -8.60
CA ALA A 305 4.31 21.71 -9.89
C ALA A 305 5.46 21.83 -10.90
N VAL A 306 6.65 22.20 -10.41
CA VAL A 306 7.85 22.29 -11.27
C VAL A 306 8.22 20.91 -11.81
N MET A 307 8.31 19.90 -10.95
CA MET A 307 8.60 18.52 -11.39
C MET A 307 7.50 17.99 -12.32
N GLY A 308 6.22 18.21 -12.00
CA GLY A 308 5.11 17.78 -12.87
C GLY A 308 5.20 18.38 -14.27
N SER A 309 5.59 19.66 -14.37
CA SER A 309 5.81 20.32 -15.66
C SER A 309 7.04 19.77 -16.38
N ALA A 310 8.13 19.50 -15.65
CA ALA A 310 9.35 18.93 -16.20
C ALA A 310 9.10 17.50 -16.75
N LEU A 311 8.37 16.66 -16.02
CA LEU A 311 8.00 15.32 -16.49
C LEU A 311 7.18 15.38 -17.78
N LYS A 312 6.18 16.25 -17.84
CA LYS A 312 5.36 16.44 -19.05
C LYS A 312 6.21 16.87 -20.24
N ALA A 313 7.19 17.74 -20.02
CA ALA A 313 8.09 18.24 -21.06
C ALA A 313 9.01 17.17 -21.65
N THR A 314 9.24 16.05 -20.95
CA THR A 314 10.04 14.93 -21.49
C THR A 314 9.33 14.19 -22.64
N GLY A 315 8.01 14.28 -22.72
CA GLY A 315 7.20 13.51 -23.66
C GLY A 315 7.01 12.04 -23.30
N ARG A 316 7.67 11.51 -22.24
CA ARG A 316 7.44 10.17 -21.75
C ARG A 316 6.23 10.14 -20.80
N PRO A 317 5.30 9.18 -20.94
CA PRO A 317 4.17 9.04 -20.04
C PRO A 317 4.63 8.46 -18.69
N ILE A 318 5.05 9.30 -17.77
CA ILE A 318 5.45 8.93 -16.41
C ILE A 318 4.28 9.20 -15.47
N PHE A 319 3.82 8.17 -14.74
CA PHE A 319 2.81 8.33 -13.71
C PHE A 319 3.41 9.14 -12.55
N TYR A 320 2.80 10.26 -12.22
CA TYR A 320 3.31 11.18 -11.21
C TYR A 320 2.49 11.11 -9.93
N SER A 321 3.09 10.54 -8.89
CA SER A 321 2.55 10.42 -7.54
C SER A 321 3.25 11.41 -6.62
N ILE A 322 2.50 12.16 -5.83
CA ILE A 322 3.07 13.14 -4.91
C ILE A 322 2.59 12.90 -3.47
N ASN A 323 3.46 13.24 -2.51
CA ASN A 323 3.07 13.42 -1.13
C ASN A 323 3.16 14.92 -0.80
N PRO A 324 2.05 15.67 -0.79
CA PRO A 324 2.09 17.13 -0.62
C PRO A 324 2.31 17.58 0.82
N GLY A 325 2.43 16.67 1.77
CA GLY A 325 2.69 17.00 3.19
C GLY A 325 2.00 16.09 4.17
N ASP A 326 2.18 16.38 5.39
CA ASP A 326 2.01 15.63 6.63
C ASP A 326 0.60 15.15 6.98
N GLY A 327 -0.18 14.75 6.05
CA GLY A 327 -1.52 14.24 6.40
C GLY A 327 -2.41 15.28 7.06
N SER A 328 -2.02 16.55 7.11
CA SER A 328 -2.88 17.65 7.51
C SER A 328 -4.09 17.77 6.56
N GLY A 329 -4.22 16.75 5.71
CA GLY A 329 -5.30 16.61 4.77
C GLY A 329 -5.30 17.83 3.87
N CYS A 330 -4.27 17.98 3.06
CA CYS A 330 -4.34 18.96 1.99
C CYS A 330 -5.32 18.43 0.93
N PRO A 331 -6.64 18.48 1.16
CA PRO A 331 -7.58 18.14 0.12
C PRO A 331 -7.24 19.00 -1.08
N PRO A 332 -7.41 18.50 -2.29
CA PRO A 332 -6.98 19.18 -3.51
C PRO A 332 -7.42 20.64 -3.64
N ASN A 333 -8.46 21.04 -2.96
CA ASN A 333 -8.99 22.41 -3.00
C ASN A 333 -8.66 23.27 -1.78
N THR A 334 -8.02 22.74 -0.76
CA THR A 334 -7.58 23.52 0.41
C THR A 334 -6.10 23.83 0.36
N CYS A 335 -5.35 23.15 -0.48
CA CYS A 335 -3.99 23.53 -0.81
C CYS A 335 -4.01 24.76 -1.71
N SER A 336 -2.99 25.59 -1.57
CA SER A 336 -2.76 26.72 -2.48
C SER A 336 -2.50 26.31 -3.94
N ILE A 337 -2.39 25.01 -4.20
CA ILE A 337 -2.10 24.41 -5.50
C ILE A 337 -3.20 23.39 -5.82
N ASN A 338 -3.71 23.46 -7.04
CA ASN A 338 -4.64 22.47 -7.56
C ASN A 338 -3.89 21.18 -7.91
N LEU A 339 -3.87 20.21 -7.01
CA LEU A 339 -3.15 18.94 -7.15
C LEU A 339 -3.63 18.12 -8.36
N VAL A 340 -4.93 18.18 -8.66
CA VAL A 340 -5.53 17.49 -9.83
C VAL A 340 -4.88 17.94 -11.15
N SER A 341 -4.41 19.18 -11.23
CA SER A 341 -3.78 19.70 -12.46
C SER A 341 -2.29 19.34 -12.57
N ILE A 342 -1.66 18.91 -11.47
CA ILE A 342 -0.21 18.68 -11.43
C ILE A 342 0.14 17.20 -11.45
N ALA A 343 -0.58 16.36 -10.73
CA ALA A 343 -0.22 14.98 -10.47
C ALA A 343 -1.33 14.00 -10.84
N ASN A 344 -0.96 12.74 -11.02
CA ASN A 344 -1.90 11.66 -11.24
C ASN A 344 -2.41 11.08 -9.92
N MET A 345 -1.71 11.33 -8.80
CA MET A 345 -2.04 10.79 -7.50
C MET A 345 -1.40 11.63 -6.40
N TRP A 346 -2.06 11.74 -5.25
CA TRP A 346 -1.54 12.47 -4.10
C TRP A 346 -1.92 11.81 -2.78
N ARG A 347 -0.99 11.75 -1.86
CA ARG A 347 -1.20 11.29 -0.49
C ARG A 347 -2.19 12.18 0.22
N ILE A 348 -3.10 11.55 0.97
CA ILE A 348 -4.16 12.25 1.70
C ILE A 348 -3.97 12.18 3.22
N GLY A 349 -3.02 11.42 3.70
CA GLY A 349 -2.80 11.17 5.11
C GLY A 349 -1.35 10.89 5.47
N PHE A 350 -1.11 10.62 6.76
CA PHE A 350 0.19 10.19 7.26
C PHE A 350 0.59 8.83 6.69
N ASP A 351 1.88 8.48 6.85
CA ASP A 351 2.37 7.18 6.43
C ASP A 351 1.64 6.05 7.16
N ILE A 352 1.20 5.08 6.40
CA ILE A 352 0.53 3.90 6.91
C ILE A 352 1.53 3.01 7.67
N ASN A 353 1.02 2.32 8.68
CA ASN A 353 1.71 1.21 9.28
C ASN A 353 0.77 0.02 9.42
N ALA A 354 1.34 -1.18 9.60
CA ALA A 354 0.58 -2.42 9.67
C ALA A 354 -0.19 -2.54 10.98
N SER A 355 -1.17 -1.66 11.18
CA SER A 355 -2.11 -1.72 12.30
C SER A 355 -3.51 -1.36 11.86
N TRP A 356 -4.50 -1.97 12.51
CA TRP A 356 -5.91 -1.66 12.27
C TRP A 356 -6.21 -0.16 12.39
N SER A 357 -5.71 0.49 13.44
CA SER A 357 -5.97 1.92 13.69
C SER A 357 -5.39 2.83 12.61
N SER A 358 -4.22 2.52 12.10
CA SER A 358 -3.61 3.27 10.99
C SER A 358 -4.43 3.13 9.72
N MET A 359 -4.72 1.90 9.34
CA MET A 359 -5.48 1.59 8.13
C MET A 359 -6.87 2.23 8.14
N ILE A 360 -7.62 2.05 9.24
CA ILE A 360 -9.00 2.57 9.30
C ILE A 360 -9.04 4.09 9.46
N GLY A 361 -8.00 4.69 10.05
CA GLY A 361 -7.84 6.13 10.11
C GLY A 361 -7.67 6.77 8.73
N LEU A 362 -6.96 6.12 7.83
CA LEU A 362 -6.82 6.57 6.45
C LEU A 362 -8.11 6.40 5.65
N VAL A 363 -8.88 5.33 5.89
CA VAL A 363 -10.24 5.19 5.34
C VAL A 363 -11.13 6.37 5.74
N ASP A 364 -11.06 6.78 7.03
CA ASP A 364 -11.83 7.92 7.52
C ASP A 364 -11.40 9.25 6.89
N GLN A 365 -10.10 9.44 6.68
CA GLN A 365 -9.58 10.64 6.03
C GLN A 365 -10.00 10.73 4.56
N ASP A 366 -10.00 9.60 3.85
CA ASP A 366 -10.36 9.56 2.44
C ASP A 366 -11.88 9.62 2.19
N ALA A 367 -12.70 9.31 3.19
CA ALA A 367 -14.15 9.17 3.08
C ALA A 367 -14.86 10.34 2.37
N ASN A 368 -14.37 11.55 2.55
CA ASN A 368 -14.98 12.77 2.03
C ASN A 368 -14.24 13.34 0.81
N LEU A 369 -13.23 12.66 0.29
CA LEU A 369 -12.43 13.14 -0.83
C LEU A 369 -12.90 12.60 -2.19
N TYR A 370 -13.99 11.87 -2.22
CA TYR A 370 -14.51 11.17 -3.40
C TYR A 370 -14.73 12.07 -4.62
N SER A 371 -14.92 13.37 -4.45
CA SER A 371 -15.11 14.30 -5.56
C SER A 371 -13.83 14.68 -6.30
N TYR A 372 -12.68 14.30 -5.77
CA TYR A 372 -11.38 14.62 -6.34
C TYR A 372 -10.76 13.45 -7.11
N ALA A 373 -11.22 12.22 -6.84
CA ALA A 373 -10.78 11.03 -7.55
C ALA A 373 -11.53 10.85 -8.87
N GLY A 374 -10.81 10.36 -9.87
CA GLY A 374 -11.36 10.05 -11.18
C GLY A 374 -10.28 9.64 -12.17
N PRO A 375 -10.65 9.26 -13.40
CA PRO A 375 -9.67 8.84 -14.40
C PRO A 375 -8.56 9.86 -14.62
N GLY A 376 -7.35 9.44 -14.37
CA GLY A 376 -6.14 10.27 -14.48
C GLY A 376 -5.67 10.93 -13.19
N HIS A 377 -6.45 10.87 -12.11
CA HIS A 377 -6.09 11.49 -10.83
C HIS A 377 -6.78 10.78 -9.64
N TRP A 378 -6.04 10.42 -8.61
CA TRP A 378 -6.47 9.53 -7.53
C TRP A 378 -6.06 10.04 -6.16
N ASN A 379 -6.94 9.87 -5.17
CA ASN A 379 -6.60 9.99 -3.77
C ASN A 379 -5.74 8.79 -3.35
N ASP A 380 -4.73 9.02 -2.53
CA ASP A 380 -3.77 8.00 -2.10
C ASP A 380 -3.75 7.90 -0.58
N PRO A 381 -4.47 6.94 0.01
CA PRO A 381 -4.39 6.65 1.44
C PRO A 381 -3.14 5.84 1.82
N ASP A 382 -2.14 5.81 0.97
CA ASP A 382 -0.89 5.07 1.05
C ASP A 382 -0.94 3.62 0.55
N MET A 383 0.22 2.99 0.47
CA MET A 383 0.36 1.60 0.03
C MET A 383 -0.34 0.61 0.99
N MET A 384 -0.51 -0.61 0.53
CA MET A 384 -1.16 -1.65 1.31
C MET A 384 -0.19 -2.41 2.21
N GLU A 385 -0.62 -2.63 3.45
CA GLU A 385 0.09 -3.44 4.46
C GLU A 385 -0.39 -4.90 4.49
N VAL A 386 -1.06 -5.36 3.46
CA VAL A 386 -1.57 -6.75 3.35
C VAL A 386 -0.41 -7.74 3.36
N GLY A 387 -0.39 -8.61 4.36
CA GLY A 387 0.70 -9.58 4.54
C GLY A 387 1.94 -9.02 5.24
N VAL A 388 1.91 -7.78 5.69
CA VAL A 388 2.91 -7.23 6.62
C VAL A 388 2.51 -7.58 8.05
N SER A 389 3.50 -7.92 8.88
CA SER A 389 3.25 -8.29 10.28
C SER A 389 2.61 -7.14 11.04
N GLY A 390 1.48 -7.40 11.68
CA GLY A 390 0.70 -6.42 12.45
C GLY A 390 -0.77 -6.37 12.07
N LEU A 391 -1.13 -6.86 10.89
CA LEU A 391 -2.50 -7.10 10.47
C LEU A 391 -2.79 -8.59 10.37
N SER A 392 -3.97 -9.01 10.82
CA SER A 392 -4.50 -10.34 10.58
C SER A 392 -4.94 -10.51 9.12
N ASP A 393 -5.14 -11.77 8.69
CA ASP A 393 -5.67 -12.04 7.34
C ASP A 393 -7.06 -11.39 7.13
N THR A 394 -7.91 -11.36 8.17
CA THR A 394 -9.21 -10.67 8.13
C THR A 394 -9.05 -9.16 7.92
N GLU A 395 -8.14 -8.54 8.64
CA GLU A 395 -7.86 -7.11 8.48
C GLU A 395 -7.19 -6.83 7.14
N GLY A 396 -6.37 -7.75 6.64
CA GLY A 396 -5.79 -7.67 5.30
C GLY A 396 -6.86 -7.71 4.20
N GLN A 397 -7.86 -8.58 4.32
CA GLN A 397 -9.01 -8.60 3.40
C GLN A 397 -9.83 -7.31 3.50
N THR A 398 -10.02 -6.80 4.70
CA THR A 398 -10.72 -5.53 4.93
C THR A 398 -9.95 -4.37 4.30
N HIS A 399 -8.64 -4.31 4.50
CA HIS A 399 -7.77 -3.33 3.89
C HIS A 399 -7.93 -3.31 2.37
N PHE A 400 -7.76 -4.47 1.74
CA PHE A 400 -7.87 -4.62 0.29
C PHE A 400 -9.26 -4.24 -0.24
N SER A 401 -10.31 -4.64 0.48
CA SER A 401 -11.69 -4.28 0.13
C SER A 401 -11.95 -2.80 0.20
N MET A 402 -11.45 -2.14 1.26
CA MET A 402 -11.67 -0.70 1.43
C MET A 402 -10.88 0.11 0.42
N TRP A 403 -9.62 -0.26 0.11
CA TRP A 403 -8.87 0.37 -0.98
C TRP A 403 -9.61 0.23 -2.31
N ALA A 404 -10.15 -0.94 -2.61
CA ALA A 404 -10.93 -1.14 -3.83
C ALA A 404 -12.23 -0.29 -3.86
N ILE A 405 -12.91 -0.13 -2.74
CA ILE A 405 -14.09 0.76 -2.63
C ILE A 405 -13.67 2.22 -2.83
N LEU A 406 -12.56 2.62 -2.25
CA LEU A 406 -12.06 4.00 -2.32
C LEU A 406 -11.42 4.36 -3.67
N ALA A 407 -11.27 3.43 -4.59
CA ALA A 407 -10.50 3.63 -5.82
C ALA A 407 -9.06 4.08 -5.53
N ALA A 408 -8.50 3.53 -4.49
CA ALA A 408 -7.17 3.84 -3.99
C ALA A 408 -6.09 3.00 -4.72
N PRO A 409 -4.84 3.44 -4.73
CA PRO A 409 -3.77 2.68 -5.38
C PRO A 409 -3.57 1.31 -4.72
N LEU A 410 -3.62 0.23 -5.51
CA LEU A 410 -3.32 -1.11 -5.03
C LEU A 410 -1.79 -1.36 -5.11
N ILE A 411 -1.03 -0.65 -4.28
CA ILE A 411 0.43 -0.76 -4.19
C ILE A 411 0.78 -1.61 -2.96
N ALA A 412 1.29 -2.83 -3.17
CA ALA A 412 1.67 -3.72 -2.09
C ALA A 412 2.98 -3.29 -1.41
N GLY A 413 3.05 -3.39 -0.08
CA GLY A 413 4.24 -3.04 0.72
C GLY A 413 4.99 -4.24 1.32
N ASN A 414 4.48 -5.46 1.15
CA ASN A 414 5.03 -6.68 1.73
C ASN A 414 6.17 -7.32 0.91
N ASP A 415 6.86 -8.30 1.47
CA ASP A 415 7.79 -9.14 0.70
C ASP A 415 7.02 -10.16 -0.15
N LEU A 416 6.90 -9.88 -1.42
CA LEU A 416 6.15 -10.73 -2.36
C LEU A 416 6.74 -12.14 -2.50
N ARG A 417 8.04 -12.32 -2.20
CA ARG A 417 8.76 -13.60 -2.35
C ARG A 417 8.35 -14.62 -1.29
N SER A 418 7.73 -14.16 -0.20
CA SER A 418 7.37 -14.98 0.95
C SER A 418 5.90 -14.85 1.36
N MET A 419 5.04 -14.50 0.44
CA MET A 419 3.59 -14.38 0.71
C MET A 419 3.00 -15.68 1.22
N SER A 420 2.15 -15.58 2.27
CA SER A 420 1.26 -16.67 2.64
C SER A 420 0.25 -16.96 1.54
N ALA A 421 -0.39 -18.12 1.60
CA ALA A 421 -1.48 -18.43 0.66
C ALA A 421 -2.64 -17.43 0.81
N ALA A 422 -2.93 -16.99 2.03
CA ALA A 422 -3.98 -16.01 2.31
C ALA A 422 -3.62 -14.63 1.76
N THR A 423 -2.40 -14.16 2.00
CA THR A 423 -1.91 -12.89 1.43
C THR A 423 -1.99 -12.90 -0.09
N LYS A 424 -1.51 -13.98 -0.72
CA LYS A 424 -1.56 -14.12 -2.17
C LYS A 424 -3.00 -14.13 -2.69
N ALA A 425 -3.89 -14.89 -2.05
CA ALA A 425 -5.29 -14.94 -2.43
C ALA A 425 -5.96 -13.56 -2.32
N THR A 426 -5.64 -12.81 -1.28
CA THR A 426 -6.13 -11.45 -1.09
C THR A 426 -5.65 -10.53 -2.22
N LEU A 427 -4.36 -10.45 -2.45
CA LEU A 427 -3.77 -9.55 -3.45
C LEU A 427 -4.12 -9.91 -4.90
N THR A 428 -4.54 -11.14 -5.17
CA THR A 428 -4.89 -11.59 -6.53
C THR A 428 -6.39 -11.87 -6.72
N ASN A 429 -7.25 -11.41 -5.82
CA ASN A 429 -8.70 -11.55 -6.01
C ASN A 429 -9.18 -10.65 -7.15
N THR A 430 -9.42 -11.26 -8.31
CA THR A 430 -9.74 -10.53 -9.53
C THR A 430 -11.10 -9.83 -9.49
N GLU A 431 -12.05 -10.31 -8.66
CA GLU A 431 -13.36 -9.65 -8.55
C GLU A 431 -13.29 -8.38 -7.70
N VAL A 432 -12.49 -8.38 -6.65
CA VAL A 432 -12.22 -7.19 -5.85
C VAL A 432 -11.36 -6.19 -6.64
N ILE A 433 -10.36 -6.68 -7.37
CA ILE A 433 -9.56 -5.86 -8.29
C ILE A 433 -10.45 -5.22 -9.36
N ALA A 434 -11.42 -5.95 -9.91
CA ALA A 434 -12.33 -5.40 -10.90
C ALA A 434 -13.21 -4.28 -10.36
N VAL A 435 -13.47 -4.25 -9.06
CA VAL A 435 -14.11 -3.09 -8.42
C VAL A 435 -13.17 -1.90 -8.43
N ASP A 436 -11.91 -2.09 -8.02
CA ASP A 436 -10.91 -1.02 -8.01
C ASP A 436 -10.67 -0.44 -9.41
N GLN A 437 -10.53 -1.30 -10.38
CA GLN A 437 -10.18 -0.97 -11.76
C GLN A 437 -11.40 -0.64 -12.64
N ASP A 438 -12.58 -0.43 -12.05
CA ASP A 438 -13.77 -0.06 -12.82
C ASP A 438 -13.55 1.24 -13.60
N PRO A 439 -13.76 1.25 -14.94
CA PRO A 439 -13.42 2.38 -15.80
C PRO A 439 -14.25 3.65 -15.55
N LEU A 440 -15.34 3.56 -14.78
CA LEU A 440 -16.08 4.76 -14.37
C LEU A 440 -15.25 5.65 -13.44
N GLY A 441 -14.29 5.05 -12.72
CA GLY A 441 -13.34 5.77 -11.88
C GLY A 441 -13.94 6.48 -10.68
N MET A 442 -15.19 6.21 -10.32
CA MET A 442 -15.82 6.86 -9.18
C MET A 442 -15.35 6.22 -7.87
N GLN A 443 -14.91 7.04 -6.92
CA GLN A 443 -14.63 6.60 -5.56
C GLN A 443 -15.92 6.29 -4.79
N GLY A 444 -15.87 5.25 -3.96
CA GLY A 444 -16.99 4.88 -3.09
C GLY A 444 -17.16 5.81 -1.90
N ARG A 445 -18.32 5.71 -1.25
CA ARG A 445 -18.71 6.57 -0.12
C ARG A 445 -19.35 5.76 0.98
N LEU A 446 -19.25 6.25 2.20
CA LEU A 446 -20.11 5.81 3.31
C LEU A 446 -21.56 6.21 3.02
N VAL A 447 -22.45 5.24 2.93
CA VAL A 447 -23.88 5.48 2.59
C VAL A 447 -24.83 5.20 3.75
N ALA A 448 -24.40 4.41 4.75
CA ALA A 448 -25.18 4.18 5.96
C ALA A 448 -24.30 3.70 7.12
N SER A 449 -24.77 3.95 8.33
CA SER A 449 -24.18 3.45 9.58
C SER A 449 -25.28 2.78 10.40
N PRO A 450 -25.61 1.52 10.13
CA PRO A 450 -26.76 0.85 10.73
C PRO A 450 -26.59 0.51 12.21
N GLY A 451 -25.46 0.78 12.80
CA GLY A 451 -25.18 0.55 14.21
C GLY A 451 -23.81 1.12 14.60
N THR A 452 -23.50 1.06 15.89
CA THR A 452 -22.18 1.48 16.38
C THR A 452 -21.10 0.62 15.74
N ASN A 453 -20.11 1.26 15.15
CA ASN A 453 -18.99 0.61 14.45
C ASN A 453 -19.39 -0.26 13.23
N LEU A 454 -20.62 -0.13 12.74
CA LEU A 454 -21.10 -0.83 11.56
C LEU A 454 -21.30 0.16 10.43
N GLN A 455 -20.70 -0.12 9.29
CA GLN A 455 -20.72 0.81 8.16
C GLN A 455 -21.11 0.08 6.86
N VAL A 456 -21.83 0.80 6.01
CA VAL A 456 -22.16 0.39 4.65
C VAL A 456 -21.53 1.38 3.70
N TRP A 457 -20.59 0.91 2.91
CA TRP A 457 -19.94 1.69 1.86
C TRP A 457 -20.45 1.25 0.49
N SER A 458 -20.55 2.16 -0.44
CA SER A 458 -20.99 1.87 -1.79
C SER A 458 -20.19 2.62 -2.84
N ARG A 459 -19.80 1.90 -3.88
CA ARG A 459 -19.15 2.43 -5.09
C ARG A 459 -20.03 2.15 -6.30
N THR A 460 -20.30 3.18 -7.11
CA THR A 460 -20.97 3.01 -8.38
C THR A 460 -20.02 2.42 -9.40
N LEU A 461 -20.45 1.38 -10.10
CA LEU A 461 -19.68 0.71 -11.15
C LEU A 461 -20.29 1.00 -12.53
N SER A 462 -19.53 0.73 -13.57
CA SER A 462 -19.87 1.00 -14.97
C SER A 462 -21.09 0.25 -15.52
N GLY A 463 -21.54 -0.81 -14.85
CA GLY A 463 -22.76 -1.52 -15.23
C GLY A 463 -24.03 -0.76 -14.85
N THR A 464 -25.12 -0.97 -15.61
CA THR A 464 -26.43 -0.39 -15.29
C THR A 464 -26.89 -0.82 -13.90
N ASN A 465 -27.25 0.14 -13.04
CA ASN A 465 -27.66 -0.09 -11.65
C ASN A 465 -26.73 -1.01 -10.87
N THR A 466 -25.44 -1.00 -11.18
CA THR A 466 -24.44 -1.86 -10.54
C THR A 466 -23.70 -1.11 -9.44
N ARG A 467 -23.58 -1.73 -8.28
CA ARG A 467 -22.82 -1.21 -7.12
C ARG A 467 -21.87 -2.25 -6.59
N ALA A 468 -20.68 -1.83 -6.19
CA ALA A 468 -19.92 -2.55 -5.19
C ALA A 468 -20.35 -2.05 -3.80
N VAL A 469 -20.44 -2.97 -2.85
CA VAL A 469 -20.88 -2.66 -1.47
C VAL A 469 -19.93 -3.34 -0.51
N ALA A 470 -19.42 -2.59 0.47
CA ALA A 470 -18.68 -3.14 1.59
C ALA A 470 -19.48 -2.98 2.87
N LEU A 471 -19.77 -4.10 3.52
CA LEU A 471 -20.41 -4.15 4.84
C LEU A 471 -19.29 -4.31 5.86
N LEU A 472 -18.86 -3.20 6.45
CA LEU A 472 -17.67 -3.11 7.30
C LEU A 472 -18.05 -3.15 8.76
N ASN A 473 -17.46 -4.09 9.49
CA ASN A 473 -17.56 -4.15 10.96
C ASN A 473 -16.26 -3.64 11.60
N ARG A 474 -16.33 -2.47 12.21
CA ARG A 474 -15.21 -1.86 12.93
C ARG A 474 -15.19 -2.25 14.41
N GLY A 475 -16.15 -3.04 14.86
CA GLY A 475 -16.29 -3.48 16.25
C GLY A 475 -15.43 -4.69 16.56
N SER A 476 -15.31 -5.00 17.86
CA SER A 476 -14.51 -6.10 18.38
C SER A 476 -15.24 -7.44 18.46
N ALA A 477 -16.47 -7.51 18.01
CA ALA A 477 -17.28 -8.73 17.97
C ALA A 477 -17.94 -8.88 16.61
N SER A 478 -18.27 -10.11 16.23
CA SER A 478 -19.03 -10.38 15.01
C SER A 478 -20.41 -9.72 15.09
N ALA A 479 -20.88 -9.16 13.98
CA ALA A 479 -22.15 -8.43 13.91
C ALA A 479 -22.89 -8.69 12.59
N SER A 480 -24.21 -8.53 12.65
CA SER A 480 -25.06 -8.54 11.46
C SER A 480 -25.13 -7.14 10.87
N ILE A 481 -24.96 -7.02 9.56
CA ILE A 481 -25.02 -5.74 8.85
C ILE A 481 -26.00 -5.85 7.69
N THR A 482 -26.97 -4.93 7.66
CA THR A 482 -27.96 -4.85 6.59
C THR A 482 -27.69 -3.63 5.70
N VAL A 483 -27.71 -3.85 4.39
CA VAL A 483 -27.75 -2.78 3.40
C VAL A 483 -29.14 -2.69 2.79
N GLN A 484 -29.72 -1.48 2.78
CA GLN A 484 -30.98 -1.20 2.10
C GLN A 484 -30.70 -0.71 0.68
N TRP A 485 -31.49 -1.14 -0.31
CA TRP A 485 -31.29 -0.70 -1.69
C TRP A 485 -31.49 0.81 -1.85
N SER A 486 -32.35 1.41 -1.04
CA SER A 486 -32.54 2.86 -1.01
C SER A 486 -31.26 3.61 -0.65
N ALA A 487 -30.42 3.05 0.23
CA ALA A 487 -29.14 3.67 0.59
C ALA A 487 -28.14 3.61 -0.56
N LEU A 488 -28.28 2.68 -1.47
CA LEU A 488 -27.42 2.54 -2.66
C LEU A 488 -27.87 3.42 -3.83
N GLY A 489 -29.03 4.07 -3.72
CA GLY A 489 -29.62 4.84 -4.82
C GLY A 489 -29.96 3.97 -6.02
N ILE A 490 -30.39 2.73 -5.79
CA ILE A 490 -30.88 1.81 -6.83
C ILE A 490 -32.37 1.50 -6.57
N PRO A 491 -33.11 1.00 -7.58
CA PRO A 491 -34.52 0.61 -7.39
C PRO A 491 -34.69 -0.35 -6.22
N THR A 492 -35.80 -0.20 -5.49
CA THR A 492 -36.08 -1.00 -4.27
C THR A 492 -36.61 -2.40 -4.57
N GLY A 493 -36.75 -2.76 -5.84
CA GLY A 493 -37.13 -4.09 -6.29
C GLY A 493 -36.11 -5.16 -5.97
N ALA A 494 -36.07 -6.19 -6.78
CA ALA A 494 -35.10 -7.25 -6.61
C ALA A 494 -33.73 -6.84 -7.16
N ALA A 495 -32.69 -7.25 -6.46
CA ALA A 495 -31.31 -7.10 -6.91
C ALA A 495 -30.55 -8.40 -6.73
N ALA A 496 -29.79 -8.79 -7.75
CA ALA A 496 -28.86 -9.90 -7.68
C ALA A 496 -27.64 -9.50 -6.84
N VAL A 497 -27.22 -10.39 -5.95
CA VAL A 497 -26.13 -10.19 -5.02
C VAL A 497 -25.07 -11.27 -5.21
N ARG A 498 -23.82 -10.87 -5.40
CA ARG A 498 -22.65 -11.74 -5.47
C ARG A 498 -21.65 -11.38 -4.41
N ASP A 499 -21.15 -12.35 -3.69
CA ASP A 499 -20.04 -12.21 -2.75
C ASP A 499 -18.71 -12.31 -3.52
N LEU A 500 -17.90 -11.26 -3.43
CA LEU A 500 -16.67 -11.13 -4.20
C LEU A 500 -15.47 -11.85 -3.56
N TRP A 501 -15.58 -12.25 -2.31
CA TRP A 501 -14.53 -13.03 -1.64
C TRP A 501 -14.72 -14.52 -1.83
N SER A 502 -15.93 -15.00 -1.72
CA SER A 502 -16.26 -16.42 -1.95
C SER A 502 -16.55 -16.75 -3.41
N HIS A 503 -16.60 -15.73 -4.28
CA HIS A 503 -16.96 -15.87 -5.70
C HIS A 503 -18.34 -16.52 -5.91
N THR A 504 -19.29 -16.28 -4.99
CA THR A 504 -20.57 -16.97 -4.94
C THR A 504 -21.73 -16.03 -5.25
N ASP A 505 -22.60 -16.47 -6.13
CA ASP A 505 -23.88 -15.80 -6.35
C ASP A 505 -24.85 -16.17 -5.22
N LEU A 506 -25.23 -15.16 -4.43
CA LEU A 506 -26.07 -15.37 -3.24
C LEU A 506 -27.55 -15.39 -3.58
N GLY A 507 -27.91 -15.04 -4.80
CA GLY A 507 -29.28 -14.97 -5.27
C GLY A 507 -29.84 -13.55 -5.38
N SER A 508 -31.15 -13.43 -5.42
CA SER A 508 -31.86 -12.16 -5.62
C SER A 508 -32.64 -11.80 -4.35
N PHE A 509 -32.50 -10.55 -3.91
CA PHE A 509 -33.09 -10.04 -2.67
C PHE A 509 -33.90 -8.79 -2.96
N SER A 510 -35.07 -8.65 -2.31
CA SER A 510 -35.93 -7.47 -2.47
C SER A 510 -35.71 -6.48 -1.33
N GLY A 511 -35.48 -5.22 -1.70
CA GLY A 511 -35.36 -4.10 -0.74
C GLY A 511 -34.05 -4.04 0.05
N SER A 512 -33.44 -5.16 0.39
CA SER A 512 -32.24 -5.20 1.23
C SER A 512 -31.51 -6.56 1.17
N TYR A 513 -30.28 -6.56 1.67
CA TYR A 513 -29.51 -7.76 1.97
C TYR A 513 -28.90 -7.65 3.36
N THR A 514 -28.83 -8.77 4.08
CA THR A 514 -28.24 -8.87 5.41
C THR A 514 -27.12 -9.88 5.44
N ALA A 515 -25.91 -9.47 5.76
CA ALA A 515 -24.82 -10.35 6.13
C ALA A 515 -24.95 -10.67 7.63
N ALA A 516 -25.21 -11.93 7.97
CA ALA A 516 -25.58 -12.32 9.33
C ALA A 516 -24.44 -12.25 10.36
N ALA A 517 -23.20 -12.42 9.92
CA ALA A 517 -22.05 -12.55 10.83
C ALA A 517 -20.77 -11.99 10.19
N VAL A 518 -20.67 -10.69 10.10
CA VAL A 518 -19.44 -10.01 9.68
C VAL A 518 -18.45 -10.04 10.84
N PRO A 519 -17.27 -10.65 10.69
CA PRO A 519 -16.31 -10.77 11.79
C PRO A 519 -15.88 -9.42 12.37
N SER A 520 -15.30 -9.45 13.57
CA SER A 520 -14.58 -8.29 14.12
C SER A 520 -13.52 -7.83 13.13
N HIS A 521 -13.46 -6.52 12.87
CA HIS A 521 -12.57 -5.88 11.89
C HIS A 521 -12.70 -6.46 10.46
N GLY A 522 -13.80 -7.14 10.20
CA GLY A 522 -14.05 -7.82 8.93
C GLY A 522 -14.95 -7.02 8.00
N VAL A 523 -15.01 -7.50 6.77
CA VAL A 523 -15.84 -6.95 5.70
C VAL A 523 -16.50 -8.07 4.92
N VAL A 524 -17.74 -7.83 4.49
CA VAL A 524 -18.38 -8.59 3.40
C VAL A 524 -18.44 -7.67 2.20
N MET A 525 -17.84 -8.08 1.10
CA MET A 525 -17.78 -7.28 -0.13
C MET A 525 -18.64 -7.90 -1.21
N LEU A 526 -19.58 -7.11 -1.69
CA LEU A 526 -20.63 -7.58 -2.59
C LEU A 526 -20.62 -6.78 -3.90
N LYS A 527 -21.03 -7.45 -4.97
CA LYS A 527 -21.54 -6.80 -6.18
C LYS A 527 -23.05 -6.93 -6.19
N VAL A 528 -23.74 -5.81 -6.28
CA VAL A 528 -25.21 -5.71 -6.29
C VAL A 528 -25.66 -5.16 -7.64
N VAL A 529 -26.54 -5.87 -8.33
CA VAL A 529 -27.08 -5.48 -9.63
C VAL A 529 -28.61 -5.49 -9.54
N SER A 530 -29.20 -4.30 -9.57
CA SER A 530 -30.66 -4.17 -9.58
C SER A 530 -31.18 -4.20 -11.01
N THR A 531 -32.24 -4.95 -11.22
CA THR A 531 -33.02 -4.87 -12.46
C THR A 531 -33.91 -3.63 -12.43
N PRO A 532 -34.10 -2.97 -13.56
CA PRO A 532 -35.01 -1.82 -13.67
C PRO A 532 -36.44 -2.12 -13.25
#